data_613f4f8c41bb3c5eb94ac1cf29599a1e
#
_entry.id   613f4f8c41bb3c5eb94ac1cf29599a1e
#
_cell.length_a   1.000
_cell.length_b   1.000
_cell.length_c   1.000
_cell.angle_alpha   90.00
_cell.angle_beta   90.00
_cell.angle_gamma   90.00
#
_symmetry.space_group_name_H-M   'P 1'
#
loop_
_entity.id
_entity.type
_entity.pdbx_description
1 polymer ?
#
loop_
_entity_poly.entity_id
_entity_poly.type
_entity_poly.pdbx_seq_one_letter_code
_entity_poly.pdbx_strand_id
1 'polypeptide(L)'
;MHRELYRFGGVTFAVESAEGIERSKMCEPFRVEDAAADHTICLTFSDAIPEPPRGAAQSGPVYRWQEGGARHLLQRYSVAGKTPQFTCAVTRGARTDVTFAESYRAGASVRAVLEAAGLFDIFADAGMLVLHSAYIVTRGGEGILFSGPSGIGKSTQAALWERFAGART
;
A
#
# COMPACT_ATOMS: atom_id res chain seq x y z
N MET A 1 3.20 -21.19 6.31
CA MET A 1 2.66 -20.01 5.62
C MET A 1 2.22 -19.04 6.70
N HIS A 2 2.75 -17.84 6.69
CA HIS A 2 2.35 -16.75 7.57
C HIS A 2 1.21 -15.98 6.92
N ARG A 3 0.22 -15.61 7.73
CA ARG A 3 -0.92 -14.81 7.29
C ARG A 3 -1.24 -13.76 8.34
N GLU A 4 -1.29 -12.52 7.93
CA GLU A 4 -1.69 -11.40 8.77
C GLU A 4 -2.84 -10.64 8.13
N LEU A 5 -3.73 -10.10 8.95
CA LEU A 5 -4.92 -9.38 8.48
C LEU A 5 -4.84 -7.91 8.89
N TYR A 6 -5.17 -7.04 7.95
CA TYR A 6 -5.19 -5.60 8.14
C TYR A 6 -6.49 -5.02 7.59
N ARG A 7 -7.12 -4.12 8.32
CA ARG A 7 -8.36 -3.47 7.88
C ARG A 7 -8.17 -1.97 7.72
N PHE A 8 -8.33 -1.47 6.50
CA PHE A 8 -8.26 -0.06 6.17
C PHE A 8 -9.57 0.37 5.51
N GLY A 9 -10.22 1.42 6.03
CA GLY A 9 -11.44 1.97 5.43
C GLY A 9 -12.58 0.98 5.23
N GLY A 10 -12.64 -0.11 6.03
CA GLY A 10 -13.65 -1.16 5.88
C GLY A 10 -13.26 -2.33 4.99
N VAL A 11 -12.14 -2.26 4.26
CA VAL A 11 -11.60 -3.39 3.48
C VAL A 11 -10.58 -4.16 4.31
N THR A 12 -10.73 -5.46 4.38
CA THR A 12 -9.82 -6.37 5.08
C THR A 12 -8.89 -7.04 4.09
N PHE A 13 -7.59 -6.85 4.29
CA PHE A 13 -6.51 -7.45 3.48
C PHE A 13 -5.88 -8.60 4.24
N ALA A 14 -5.74 -9.75 3.59
CA ALA A 14 -4.82 -10.79 4.03
C ALA A 14 -3.48 -10.59 3.33
N VAL A 15 -2.40 -10.51 4.09
CA VAL A 15 -1.02 -10.56 3.58
C VAL A 15 -0.47 -11.93 3.90
N GLU A 16 -0.16 -12.71 2.87
CA GLU A 16 0.31 -14.08 2.96
C GLU A 16 1.74 -14.19 2.43
N SER A 17 2.59 -14.90 3.15
CA SER A 17 3.99 -15.15 2.76
C SER A 17 4.45 -16.52 3.28
N ALA A 18 5.46 -17.11 2.63
CA ALA A 18 6.06 -18.37 3.09
C ALA A 18 6.74 -18.20 4.47
N GLU A 19 7.37 -17.04 4.67
CA GLU A 19 8.07 -16.66 5.89
C GLU A 19 7.42 -15.40 6.47
N GLY A 20 7.60 -15.16 7.78
CA GLY A 20 7.19 -13.90 8.39
C GLY A 20 7.96 -12.72 7.80
N ILE A 21 7.28 -11.61 7.61
CA ILE A 21 7.88 -10.35 7.18
C ILE A 21 7.84 -9.33 8.32
N GLU A 22 8.66 -8.30 8.23
CA GLU A 22 8.69 -7.25 9.24
C GLU A 22 7.33 -6.56 9.35
N ARG A 23 6.82 -6.46 10.58
CA ARG A 23 5.62 -5.68 10.89
C ARG A 23 5.95 -4.19 10.86
N SER A 24 5.17 -3.43 10.14
CA SER A 24 5.31 -1.98 10.14
C SER A 24 4.52 -1.36 11.30
N LYS A 25 5.17 -0.55 12.13
CA LYS A 25 4.50 0.21 13.20
C LYS A 25 3.33 1.06 12.68
N MET A 26 3.41 1.51 11.42
CA MET A 26 2.33 2.29 10.79
C MET A 26 1.10 1.44 10.44
N CYS A 27 1.27 0.14 10.22
CA CYS A 27 0.18 -0.78 9.90
C CYS A 27 -0.41 -1.45 11.16
N GLU A 28 0.32 -1.46 12.27
CA GLU A 28 -0.07 -2.15 13.51
C GLU A 28 -1.46 -1.72 14.04
N PRO A 29 -1.85 -0.43 14.03
CA PRO A 29 -3.19 0.00 14.47
C PRO A 29 -4.34 -0.56 13.61
N PHE A 30 -4.03 -1.05 12.42
CA PHE A 30 -5.01 -1.59 11.45
C PHE A 30 -5.04 -3.11 11.43
N ARG A 31 -4.17 -3.77 12.23
CA ARG A 31 -4.16 -5.22 12.34
C ARG A 31 -5.45 -5.72 13.00
N VAL A 32 -6.01 -6.77 12.44
CA VAL A 32 -7.20 -7.42 12.96
C VAL A 32 -6.97 -8.92 13.10
N GLU A 33 -7.75 -9.56 13.93
CA GLU A 33 -7.76 -11.01 14.14
C GLU A 33 -9.15 -11.54 13.75
N ASP A 34 -9.20 -12.79 13.32
CA ASP A 34 -10.45 -13.51 13.06
C ASP A 34 -11.45 -12.80 12.11
N ALA A 35 -10.93 -12.18 11.05
CA ALA A 35 -11.75 -11.54 10.02
C ALA A 35 -11.66 -12.29 8.69
N ALA A 36 -12.77 -12.29 7.93
CA ALA A 36 -12.72 -12.66 6.53
C ALA A 36 -11.96 -11.60 5.74
N ALA A 37 -11.09 -12.03 4.83
CA ALA A 37 -10.38 -11.11 3.96
C ALA A 37 -11.23 -10.80 2.71
N ASP A 38 -11.37 -9.52 2.41
CA ASP A 38 -12.00 -9.05 1.17
C ASP A 38 -10.99 -9.16 0.01
N HIS A 39 -9.70 -9.03 0.32
CA HIS A 39 -8.62 -9.10 -0.65
C HIS A 39 -7.41 -9.84 -0.08
N THR A 40 -6.82 -10.73 -0.89
CA THR A 40 -5.60 -11.47 -0.51
C THR A 40 -4.42 -10.99 -1.31
N ILE A 41 -3.32 -10.71 -0.64
CA ILE A 41 -2.03 -10.33 -1.21
C ILE A 41 -1.03 -11.41 -0.84
N CYS A 42 -0.48 -12.09 -1.84
CA CYS A 42 0.54 -13.12 -1.67
C CYS A 42 1.92 -12.57 -1.99
N LEU A 43 2.82 -12.63 -1.02
CA LEU A 43 4.20 -12.21 -1.18
C LEU A 43 5.11 -13.40 -1.48
N THR A 44 5.91 -13.23 -2.52
CA THR A 44 7.03 -14.13 -2.85
C THR A 44 8.31 -13.34 -3.07
N PHE A 45 9.45 -14.01 -2.98
CA PHE A 45 10.75 -13.45 -3.35
C PHE A 45 11.35 -14.30 -4.47
N SER A 46 11.95 -13.64 -5.48
CA SER A 46 12.56 -14.34 -6.60
C SER A 46 13.53 -13.43 -7.33
N ASP A 47 14.65 -13.99 -7.79
CA ASP A 47 15.53 -13.30 -8.74
C ASP A 47 15.02 -13.41 -10.19
N ALA A 48 14.10 -14.33 -10.46
CA ALA A 48 13.44 -14.50 -11.75
C ALA A 48 12.20 -13.61 -11.89
N ILE A 49 12.39 -12.28 -11.84
CA ILE A 49 11.31 -11.32 -12.08
C ILE A 49 11.11 -11.18 -13.61
N PRO A 50 9.88 -11.40 -14.11
CA PRO A 50 9.63 -11.35 -15.55
C PRO A 50 9.89 -9.95 -16.12
N GLU A 51 10.41 -9.91 -17.35
CA GLU A 51 10.53 -8.67 -18.11
C GLU A 51 9.16 -8.23 -18.65
N PRO A 52 8.89 -6.92 -18.74
CA PRO A 52 7.64 -6.45 -19.32
C PRO A 52 7.60 -6.80 -20.81
N PRO A 53 6.44 -7.18 -21.35
CA PRO A 53 6.31 -7.48 -22.76
C PRO A 53 6.55 -6.23 -23.64
N ARG A 54 6.90 -6.45 -24.89
CA ARG A 54 7.07 -5.38 -25.87
C ARG A 54 5.75 -4.61 -26.03
N GLY A 55 5.78 -3.30 -25.79
CA GLY A 55 4.59 -2.45 -25.86
C GLY A 55 3.88 -2.25 -24.51
N ALA A 56 4.42 -2.77 -23.40
CA ALA A 56 3.94 -2.37 -22.09
C ALA A 56 3.98 -0.85 -21.90
N ALA A 57 2.93 -0.27 -21.31
CA ALA A 57 2.92 1.16 -21.00
C ALA A 57 3.97 1.47 -19.94
N GLN A 58 4.83 2.45 -20.20
CA GLN A 58 5.92 2.84 -19.32
C GLN A 58 5.75 4.26 -18.80
N SER A 59 5.96 4.45 -17.50
CA SER A 59 6.05 5.76 -16.86
C SER A 59 7.22 5.74 -15.85
N GLY A 60 8.34 6.35 -16.24
CA GLY A 60 9.57 6.29 -15.44
C GLY A 60 10.02 4.84 -15.21
N PRO A 61 10.22 4.44 -13.94
CA PRO A 61 10.64 3.08 -13.59
C PRO A 61 9.50 2.06 -13.52
N VAL A 62 8.29 2.45 -13.94
CA VAL A 62 7.07 1.63 -13.81
C VAL A 62 6.57 1.20 -15.17
N TYR A 63 6.36 -0.10 -15.34
CA TYR A 63 5.75 -0.70 -16.53
C TYR A 63 4.39 -1.30 -16.17
N ARG A 64 3.41 -1.18 -17.05
CA ARG A 64 2.05 -1.73 -16.88
C ARG A 64 1.58 -2.42 -18.15
N TRP A 65 0.93 -3.57 -18.00
CA TRP A 65 0.27 -4.28 -19.11
C TRP A 65 -0.89 -5.14 -18.60
N GLN A 66 -1.65 -5.66 -19.52
CA GLN A 66 -2.72 -6.61 -19.24
C GLN A 66 -2.46 -7.89 -20.03
N GLU A 67 -2.63 -9.03 -19.39
CA GLU A 67 -2.45 -10.34 -19.98
C GLU A 67 -3.31 -11.37 -19.23
N GLY A 68 -3.99 -12.26 -19.96
CA GLY A 68 -4.79 -13.32 -19.35
C GLY A 68 -5.91 -12.84 -18.42
N GLY A 69 -6.43 -11.62 -18.60
CA GLY A 69 -7.43 -11.01 -17.73
C GLY A 69 -6.85 -10.40 -16.43
N ALA A 70 -5.55 -10.51 -16.21
CA ALA A 70 -4.87 -9.90 -15.07
C ALA A 70 -4.20 -8.57 -15.45
N ARG A 71 -4.08 -7.69 -14.47
CA ARG A 71 -3.31 -6.44 -14.55
C ARG A 71 -1.93 -6.67 -13.96
N HIS A 72 -0.91 -6.37 -14.72
CA HIS A 72 0.48 -6.52 -14.32
C HIS A 72 1.16 -5.19 -14.16
N LEU A 73 2.04 -5.10 -13.18
CA LEU A 73 2.88 -3.95 -12.91
C LEU A 73 4.28 -4.43 -12.56
N LEU A 74 5.29 -3.83 -13.19
CA LEU A 74 6.69 -4.01 -12.81
C LEU A 74 7.25 -2.66 -12.39
N GLN A 75 7.85 -2.61 -11.21
CA GLN A 75 8.52 -1.43 -10.69
C GLN A 75 10.02 -1.71 -10.52
N ARG A 76 10.86 -0.81 -11.01
CA ARG A 76 12.31 -0.89 -10.87
C ARG A 76 12.85 0.45 -10.38
N TYR A 77 13.16 0.54 -9.12
CA TYR A 77 13.80 1.72 -8.56
C TYR A 77 15.29 1.48 -8.35
N SER A 78 16.12 2.34 -8.93
CA SER A 78 17.53 2.40 -8.60
C SER A 78 17.81 3.70 -7.84
N VAL A 79 18.59 3.62 -6.77
CA VAL A 79 19.21 4.79 -6.16
C VAL A 79 20.54 5.01 -6.88
N ALA A 80 20.83 6.27 -7.26
CA ALA A 80 22.02 6.62 -8.03
C ALA A 80 23.29 5.89 -7.51
N GLY A 81 23.93 5.11 -8.40
CA GLY A 81 25.20 4.41 -8.14
C GLY A 81 25.10 3.06 -7.41
N LYS A 82 23.89 2.51 -7.19
CA LYS A 82 23.71 1.18 -6.58
C LYS A 82 22.80 0.31 -7.44
N THR A 83 22.97 -1.00 -7.35
CA THR A 83 22.09 -2.04 -7.88
C THR A 83 20.62 -1.71 -7.53
N PRO A 84 19.62 -2.06 -8.35
CA PRO A 84 18.24 -1.78 -8.06
C PRO A 84 17.91 -2.18 -6.62
N GLN A 85 17.62 -1.20 -5.76
CA GLN A 85 17.30 -1.47 -4.35
C GLN A 85 15.91 -2.06 -4.19
N PHE A 86 15.05 -1.83 -5.18
CA PHE A 86 13.69 -2.29 -5.17
C PHE A 86 13.31 -2.72 -6.59
N THR A 87 13.01 -3.98 -6.76
CA THR A 87 12.36 -4.50 -7.96
C THR A 87 11.19 -5.34 -7.49
N CYS A 88 10.00 -5.03 -7.98
CA CYS A 88 8.83 -5.84 -7.71
C CYS A 88 7.97 -6.04 -8.96
N ALA A 89 7.43 -7.22 -9.11
CA ALA A 89 6.38 -7.53 -10.05
C ALA A 89 5.07 -7.75 -9.28
N VAL A 90 3.99 -7.20 -9.80
CA VAL A 90 2.66 -7.32 -9.22
C VAL A 90 1.71 -7.84 -10.29
N THR A 91 0.98 -8.90 -9.96
CA THR A 91 -0.09 -9.42 -10.80
C THR A 91 -1.40 -9.33 -10.03
N ARG A 92 -2.37 -8.60 -10.57
CA ARG A 92 -3.71 -8.46 -10.00
C ARG A 92 -4.73 -9.26 -10.78
N GLY A 93 -5.37 -10.19 -10.12
CA GLY A 93 -6.48 -11.00 -10.57
C GLY A 93 -7.49 -11.17 -9.44
N ALA A 94 -7.95 -12.40 -9.21
CA ALA A 94 -8.79 -12.74 -8.05
C ALA A 94 -8.07 -12.50 -6.70
N ARG A 95 -6.75 -12.52 -6.71
CA ARG A 95 -5.85 -12.07 -5.63
C ARG A 95 -4.75 -11.20 -6.24
N THR A 96 -3.96 -10.55 -5.41
CA THR A 96 -2.76 -9.82 -5.82
C THR A 96 -1.52 -10.63 -5.45
N ASP A 97 -0.72 -11.01 -6.44
CA ASP A 97 0.59 -11.62 -6.22
C ASP A 97 1.66 -10.53 -6.33
N VAL A 98 2.49 -10.38 -5.29
CA VAL A 98 3.60 -9.45 -5.22
C VAL A 98 4.89 -10.26 -5.15
N THR A 99 5.79 -10.05 -6.11
CA THR A 99 7.10 -10.68 -6.13
C THR A 99 8.18 -9.62 -5.97
N PHE A 100 8.91 -9.65 -4.88
CA PHE A 100 10.10 -8.82 -4.69
C PHE A 100 11.37 -9.55 -5.15
N ALA A 101 12.36 -8.80 -5.62
CA ALA A 101 13.69 -9.35 -5.83
C ALA A 101 14.28 -9.86 -4.49
N GLU A 102 15.05 -10.94 -4.54
CA GLU A 102 15.70 -11.50 -3.34
C GLU A 102 16.56 -10.47 -2.60
N SER A 103 17.22 -9.59 -3.33
CA SER A 103 18.02 -8.50 -2.77
C SER A 103 17.23 -7.53 -1.88
N TYR A 104 15.90 -7.51 -2.00
CA TYR A 104 15.03 -6.65 -1.19
C TYR A 104 14.46 -7.35 0.06
N ARG A 105 14.70 -8.64 0.25
CA ARG A 105 14.15 -9.45 1.35
C ARG A 105 14.34 -8.80 2.73
N ALA A 106 15.54 -8.31 3.02
CA ALA A 106 15.85 -7.67 4.30
C ALA A 106 15.12 -6.34 4.54
N GLY A 107 14.62 -5.69 3.48
CA GLY A 107 13.86 -4.44 3.56
C GLY A 107 12.36 -4.62 3.41
N ALA A 108 11.90 -5.86 3.20
CA ALA A 108 10.50 -6.15 3.00
C ALA A 108 9.73 -6.04 4.32
N SER A 109 8.66 -5.26 4.29
CA SER A 109 7.75 -5.09 5.43
C SER A 109 6.31 -5.15 4.93
N VAL A 110 5.38 -5.38 5.84
CA VAL A 110 3.94 -5.32 5.51
C VAL A 110 3.57 -4.05 4.76
N ARG A 111 4.10 -2.90 5.20
CA ARG A 111 3.89 -1.62 4.51
C ARG A 111 4.37 -1.67 3.06
N ALA A 112 5.59 -2.15 2.82
CA ALA A 112 6.16 -2.24 1.49
C ALA A 112 5.32 -3.15 0.57
N VAL A 113 4.79 -4.26 1.10
CA VAL A 113 3.90 -5.17 0.37
C VAL A 113 2.59 -4.48 -0.01
N LEU A 114 1.95 -3.81 0.95
CA LEU A 114 0.70 -3.08 0.73
C LEU A 114 0.86 -1.94 -0.28
N GLU A 115 1.95 -1.16 -0.18
CA GLU A 115 2.28 -0.10 -1.14
C GLU A 115 2.54 -0.67 -2.54
N ALA A 116 3.31 -1.75 -2.65
CA ALA A 116 3.58 -2.42 -3.92
C ALA A 116 2.31 -3.01 -4.54
N ALA A 117 1.46 -3.65 -3.75
CA ALA A 117 0.16 -4.16 -4.20
C ALA A 117 -0.76 -3.05 -4.73
N GLY A 118 -0.45 -1.78 -4.43
CA GLY A 118 -1.20 -0.62 -4.88
C GLY A 118 -2.56 -0.50 -4.19
N LEU A 119 -2.54 -0.26 -2.89
CA LEU A 119 -3.75 -0.07 -2.07
C LEU A 119 -4.74 0.92 -2.68
N PHE A 120 -4.25 2.02 -3.26
CA PHE A 120 -5.12 3.04 -3.86
C PHE A 120 -5.97 2.51 -4.99
N ASP A 121 -5.41 1.63 -5.83
CA ASP A 121 -6.15 1.02 -6.93
C ASP A 121 -7.17 0.00 -6.40
N ILE A 122 -6.81 -0.77 -5.36
CA ILE A 122 -7.73 -1.72 -4.71
C ILE A 122 -8.89 -0.98 -4.06
N PHE A 123 -8.63 0.13 -3.38
CA PHE A 123 -9.68 0.98 -2.83
C PHE A 123 -10.57 1.59 -3.90
N ALA A 124 -10.00 2.06 -5.01
CA ALA A 124 -10.77 2.57 -6.13
C ALA A 124 -11.66 1.48 -6.76
N ASP A 125 -11.14 0.27 -6.93
CA ASP A 125 -11.93 -0.89 -7.41
C ASP A 125 -13.09 -1.25 -6.42
N ALA A 126 -12.90 -1.00 -5.12
CA ALA A 126 -13.92 -1.14 -4.09
C ALA A 126 -14.87 0.08 -3.97
N GLY A 127 -14.78 1.05 -4.87
CA GLY A 127 -15.63 2.26 -4.89
C GLY A 127 -15.27 3.28 -3.81
N MET A 128 -14.05 3.21 -3.25
CA MET A 128 -13.58 4.11 -2.20
C MET A 128 -12.66 5.20 -2.76
N LEU A 129 -12.74 6.38 -2.15
CA LEU A 129 -11.86 7.51 -2.45
C LEU A 129 -10.83 7.67 -1.32
N VAL A 130 -9.55 7.66 -1.68
CA VAL A 130 -8.46 7.94 -0.73
C VAL A 130 -8.05 9.40 -0.83
N LEU A 131 -8.13 10.12 0.28
CA LEU A 131 -7.79 11.54 0.35
C LEU A 131 -6.51 11.76 1.16
N HIS A 132 -5.58 12.52 0.61
CA HIS A 132 -4.43 13.03 1.35
C HIS A 132 -4.85 14.24 2.19
N SER A 133 -5.31 13.99 3.40
CA SER A 133 -5.90 15.00 4.27
C SER A 133 -5.47 14.80 5.73
N ALA A 134 -5.70 15.81 6.56
CA ALA A 134 -5.79 15.65 8.00
C ALA A 134 -7.27 15.68 8.39
N TYR A 135 -7.65 14.90 9.37
CA TYR A 135 -9.04 14.75 9.82
C TYR A 135 -9.13 15.02 11.32
N ILE A 136 -10.19 15.70 11.72
CA ILE A 136 -10.52 15.89 13.13
C ILE A 136 -12.01 15.63 13.38
N VAL A 137 -12.34 15.31 14.61
CA VAL A 137 -13.73 15.31 15.11
C VAL A 137 -13.88 16.43 16.12
N THR A 138 -14.81 17.36 15.90
CA THR A 138 -15.10 18.45 16.83
C THR A 138 -15.72 17.91 18.12
N ARG A 139 -15.82 18.76 19.17
CA ARG A 139 -16.57 18.43 20.40
C ARG A 139 -18.04 18.14 20.12
N GLY A 140 -18.62 18.73 19.08
CA GLY A 140 -20.00 18.49 18.65
C GLY A 140 -20.19 17.20 17.86
N GLY A 141 -19.09 16.42 17.60
CA GLY A 141 -19.16 15.18 16.83
C GLY A 141 -19.08 15.37 15.32
N GLU A 142 -18.84 16.59 14.83
CA GLU A 142 -18.70 16.88 13.41
C GLU A 142 -17.31 16.50 12.91
N GLY A 143 -17.22 15.80 11.78
CA GLY A 143 -15.97 15.50 11.10
C GLY A 143 -15.53 16.67 10.22
N ILE A 144 -14.30 17.17 10.39
CA ILE A 144 -13.71 18.20 9.52
C ILE A 144 -12.46 17.62 8.85
N LEU A 145 -12.34 17.83 7.55
CA LEU A 145 -11.28 17.31 6.71
C LEU A 145 -10.50 18.46 6.08
N PHE A 146 -9.21 18.54 6.41
CA PHE A 146 -8.29 19.52 5.82
C PHE A 146 -7.57 18.90 4.64
N SER A 147 -7.90 19.31 3.42
CA SER A 147 -7.26 18.83 2.20
C SER A 147 -6.47 19.96 1.52
N GLY A 148 -5.40 19.59 0.81
CA GLY A 148 -4.57 20.53 0.05
C GLY A 148 -3.18 19.96 -0.24
N PRO A 149 -2.32 20.68 -0.96
CA PRO A 149 -0.97 20.27 -1.31
C PRO A 149 -0.11 19.85 -0.09
N SER A 150 0.94 19.07 -0.33
CA SER A 150 1.91 18.74 0.71
C SER A 150 2.56 20.02 1.25
N GLY A 151 2.80 20.09 2.57
CA GLY A 151 3.45 21.24 3.21
C GLY A 151 2.53 22.43 3.53
N ILE A 152 1.25 22.44 3.10
CA ILE A 152 0.33 23.57 3.33
C ILE A 152 -0.13 23.74 4.80
N GLY A 153 0.26 22.81 5.66
CA GLY A 153 -0.05 22.90 7.09
C GLY A 153 -1.30 22.15 7.55
N LYS A 154 -1.79 21.15 6.79
CA LYS A 154 -2.96 20.33 7.16
C LYS A 154 -2.85 19.75 8.57
N SER A 155 -1.75 19.07 8.86
CA SER A 155 -1.51 18.45 10.18
C SER A 155 -1.32 19.51 11.28
N THR A 156 -0.71 20.66 10.95
CA THR A 156 -0.59 21.79 11.88
C THR A 156 -1.97 22.33 12.24
N GLN A 157 -2.85 22.47 11.25
CA GLN A 157 -4.21 22.94 11.47
C GLN A 157 -4.99 21.95 12.37
N ALA A 158 -4.90 20.65 12.11
CA ALA A 158 -5.51 19.62 12.95
C ALA A 158 -5.02 19.71 14.40
N ALA A 159 -3.70 19.82 14.60
CA ALA A 159 -3.10 19.97 15.94
C ALA A 159 -3.54 21.26 16.67
N LEU A 160 -3.77 22.36 15.95
CA LEU A 160 -4.30 23.60 16.55
C LEU A 160 -5.75 23.41 17.01
N TRP A 161 -6.58 22.74 16.23
CA TRP A 161 -7.95 22.41 16.62
C TRP A 161 -8.00 21.47 17.84
N GLU A 162 -7.12 20.49 17.89
CA GLU A 162 -6.97 19.61 19.05
C GLU A 162 -6.60 20.42 20.30
N ARG A 163 -5.56 21.27 20.19
CA ARG A 163 -5.03 22.05 21.32
C ARG A 163 -5.98 23.13 21.81
N PHE A 164 -6.66 23.86 20.93
CA PHE A 164 -7.41 25.07 21.29
C PHE A 164 -8.92 24.90 21.24
N ALA A 165 -9.42 23.99 20.43
CA ALA A 165 -10.85 23.73 20.28
C ALA A 165 -11.31 22.40 20.90
N GLY A 166 -10.36 21.60 21.42
CA GLY A 166 -10.63 20.30 22.03
C GLY A 166 -11.23 19.29 21.04
N ALA A 167 -10.84 19.39 19.77
CA ALA A 167 -11.12 18.36 18.78
C ALA A 167 -10.29 17.10 19.08
N ARG A 168 -10.63 15.99 18.40
CA ARG A 168 -9.87 14.73 18.44
C ARG A 168 -9.37 14.45 17.04
N THR A 169 -8.12 13.98 16.90
CA THR A 169 -7.51 13.48 15.65
C THR A 169 -7.55 11.96 15.62
#